data_b9a3b50f62a35e23f3530cad7759f018
#
_entry.id   b9a3b50f62a35e23f3530cad7759f018
#
_cell.length_a   1.000
_cell.length_b   1.000
_cell.length_c   1.000
_cell.angle_alpha   90.00
_cell.angle_beta   90.00
_cell.angle_gamma   90.00
#
_symmetry.space_group_name_H-M   'P 1'
#
loop_
_entity.id
_entity.type
_entity.pdbx_description
1 polymer ?
#
loop_
_entity_poly.entity_id
_entity_poly.type
_entity_poly.pdbx_seq_one_letter_code
_entity_poly.pdbx_strand_id
1 'polypeptide(L)'
;MDKKSKIYVAGHRGLVGSAIWRVLESENYSNLVGRTHQELDLEDQRAVDSFFVEEKPDFVFLAAARVGGIYANNTYPAEFIYNNIQIQNNVIDASYRNS
;
A
#
# COMPACT_ATOMS: atom_id res chain seq x y z
N MET A 1 0.64 -9.14 16.26
CA MET A 1 0.49 -9.85 14.97
C MET A 1 1.09 -11.26 15.09
N ASP A 2 0.38 -12.24 14.59
CA ASP A 2 0.90 -13.60 14.47
C ASP A 2 1.95 -13.64 13.35
N LYS A 3 3.02 -14.42 13.54
CA LYS A 3 4.09 -14.53 12.54
C LYS A 3 3.61 -15.13 11.20
N LYS A 4 2.50 -15.82 11.19
CA LYS A 4 1.88 -16.37 9.99
C LYS A 4 0.81 -15.48 9.38
N SER A 5 0.51 -14.36 10.00
CA SER A 5 -0.47 -13.40 9.48
C SER A 5 -0.07 -12.94 8.08
N LYS A 6 -1.05 -12.82 7.21
CA LYS A 6 -0.84 -12.26 5.88
C LYS A 6 -0.77 -10.74 6.00
N ILE A 7 0.34 -10.16 5.61
CA ILE A 7 0.59 -8.73 5.72
C ILE A 7 0.83 -8.16 4.33
N TYR A 8 -0.01 -7.21 3.94
CA TYR A 8 0.16 -6.49 2.70
C TYR A 8 0.89 -5.18 2.96
N VAL A 9 2.02 -4.99 2.27
CA VAL A 9 2.76 -3.74 2.32
C VAL A 9 2.51 -3.00 1.00
N ALA A 10 1.60 -2.04 1.03
CA ALA A 10 1.30 -1.21 -0.12
C ALA A 10 2.47 -0.24 -0.34
N GLY A 11 3.07 -0.29 -1.53
CA GLY A 11 4.26 0.50 -1.81
C GLY A 11 5.55 -0.14 -1.32
N HIS A 12 5.63 -1.46 -1.35
CA HIS A 12 6.74 -2.24 -0.80
C HIS A 12 8.10 -1.94 -1.47
N ARG A 13 8.11 -1.36 -2.66
CA ARG A 13 9.35 -1.00 -3.36
C ARG A 13 9.80 0.44 -3.10
N GLY A 14 8.96 1.26 -2.48
CA GLY A 14 9.32 2.62 -2.11
C GLY A 14 10.28 2.66 -0.92
N LEU A 15 10.76 3.84 -0.59
CA LEU A 15 11.71 4.01 0.51
C LEU A 15 11.17 3.50 1.84
N VAL A 16 9.98 3.96 2.20
CA VAL A 16 9.36 3.57 3.48
C VAL A 16 8.86 2.13 3.41
N GLY A 17 8.20 1.75 2.32
CA GLY A 17 7.65 0.40 2.17
C GLY A 17 8.72 -0.68 2.18
N SER A 18 9.86 -0.44 1.53
CA SER A 18 10.95 -1.41 1.52
C SER A 18 11.59 -1.54 2.90
N ALA A 19 11.66 -0.45 3.66
CA ALA A 19 12.17 -0.49 5.03
C ALA A 19 11.24 -1.31 5.93
N ILE A 20 9.92 -1.11 5.81
CA ILE A 20 8.93 -1.91 6.54
C ILE A 20 9.07 -3.39 6.19
N TRP A 21 9.20 -3.69 4.91
CA TRP A 21 9.35 -5.06 4.43
C TRP A 21 10.57 -5.75 5.08
N ARG A 22 11.71 -5.07 5.08
CA ARG A 22 12.94 -5.62 5.68
C ARG A 22 12.78 -5.87 7.17
N VAL A 23 12.13 -4.95 7.89
CA VAL A 23 11.91 -5.12 9.33
C VAL A 23 11.01 -6.32 9.58
N LEU A 24 9.93 -6.46 8.80
CA LEU A 24 9.02 -7.60 8.95
C LEU A 24 9.73 -8.93 8.68
N GLU A 25 10.55 -8.98 7.65
CA GLU A 25 11.35 -10.18 7.36
C GLU A 25 12.31 -10.50 8.51
N SER A 26 12.98 -9.48 9.04
CA SER A 26 13.94 -9.68 10.13
C SER A 26 13.27 -10.16 11.42
N GLU A 27 11.97 -9.87 11.58
CA GLU A 27 11.17 -10.31 12.71
C GLU A 27 10.45 -11.64 12.46
N ASN A 28 10.84 -12.33 11.37
CA ASN A 28 10.34 -13.65 10.99
C ASN A 28 8.88 -13.69 10.51
N TYR A 29 8.35 -12.58 10.04
CA TYR A 29 7.09 -12.59 9.32
C TYR A 29 7.34 -13.07 7.89
N SER A 30 6.73 -14.18 7.50
CA SER A 30 7.02 -14.83 6.22
C SER A 30 5.90 -14.72 5.20
N ASN A 31 4.71 -14.30 5.61
CA ASN A 31 3.56 -14.22 4.71
C ASN A 31 3.31 -12.77 4.27
N LEU A 32 4.32 -12.21 3.61
CA LEU A 32 4.29 -10.82 3.16
C LEU A 32 3.81 -10.76 1.71
N VAL A 33 2.95 -9.79 1.43
CA VAL A 33 2.38 -9.59 0.10
C VAL A 33 2.72 -8.18 -0.38
N GLY A 34 3.21 -8.07 -1.59
CA GLY A 34 3.48 -6.80 -2.25
C GLY A 34 3.09 -6.88 -3.71
N ARG A 35 2.74 -5.74 -4.29
CA ARG A 35 2.42 -5.63 -5.71
C ARG A 35 3.08 -4.38 -6.28
N THR A 36 3.67 -4.50 -7.45
CA THR A 36 4.21 -3.34 -8.16
C THR A 36 3.05 -2.52 -8.72
N HIS A 37 3.34 -1.29 -9.13
CA HIS A 37 2.34 -0.43 -9.76
C HIS A 37 1.74 -1.09 -11.02
N GLN A 38 2.53 -1.83 -11.77
CA GLN A 38 2.05 -2.54 -12.96
C GLN A 38 1.16 -3.72 -12.61
N GLU A 39 1.41 -4.36 -11.46
CA GLU A 39 0.60 -5.48 -11.01
C GLU A 39 -0.70 -5.02 -10.35
N LEU A 40 -0.65 -3.90 -9.63
CA LEU A 40 -1.80 -3.33 -8.95
C LEU A 40 -1.69 -1.82 -8.90
N ASP A 41 -2.51 -1.15 -9.68
CA ASP A 41 -2.62 0.31 -9.66
C ASP A 41 -3.55 0.71 -8.51
N LEU A 42 -2.97 1.31 -7.47
CA LEU A 42 -3.71 1.68 -6.27
C LEU A 42 -4.67 2.86 -6.50
N GLU A 43 -4.58 3.52 -7.64
CA GLU A 43 -5.56 4.55 -8.04
C GLU A 43 -6.79 3.93 -8.67
N ASP A 44 -6.74 2.66 -9.06
CA ASP A 44 -7.87 1.93 -9.65
C ASP A 44 -8.64 1.21 -8.55
N GLN A 45 -9.79 1.75 -8.20
CA GLN A 45 -10.61 1.21 -7.11
C GLN A 45 -11.04 -0.25 -7.35
N ARG A 46 -11.41 -0.60 -8.58
CA ARG A 46 -11.84 -1.97 -8.89
C ARG A 46 -10.70 -2.96 -8.72
N ALA A 47 -9.51 -2.59 -9.17
CA ALA A 47 -8.35 -3.45 -9.04
C ALA A 47 -8.00 -3.66 -7.58
N VAL A 48 -8.05 -2.61 -6.77
CA VAL A 48 -7.79 -2.68 -5.33
C VAL A 48 -8.83 -3.57 -4.64
N ASP A 49 -10.11 -3.39 -4.95
CA ASP A 49 -11.18 -4.21 -4.37
C ASP A 49 -10.99 -5.69 -4.70
N SER A 50 -10.69 -6.01 -5.96
CA SER A 50 -10.45 -7.39 -6.38
C SER A 50 -9.25 -8.01 -5.66
N PHE A 51 -8.18 -7.24 -5.49
CA PHE A 51 -6.99 -7.68 -4.76
C PHE A 51 -7.33 -8.06 -3.32
N PHE A 52 -8.08 -7.20 -2.62
CA PHE A 52 -8.43 -7.47 -1.23
C PHE A 52 -9.40 -8.64 -1.08
N VAL A 53 -10.29 -8.83 -2.04
CA VAL A 53 -11.19 -9.99 -2.04
C VAL A 53 -10.41 -11.29 -2.21
N GLU A 54 -9.40 -11.29 -3.08
CA GLU A 54 -8.59 -12.49 -3.34
C GLU A 54 -7.60 -12.77 -2.21
N GLU A 55 -6.86 -11.75 -1.78
CA GLU A 55 -5.75 -11.95 -0.85
C GLU A 55 -6.15 -11.94 0.61
N LYS A 56 -7.18 -11.17 0.97
CA LYS A 56 -7.68 -11.04 2.35
C LYS A 56 -6.56 -10.87 3.37
N PRO A 57 -5.73 -9.83 3.24
CA PRO A 57 -4.65 -9.64 4.19
C PRO A 57 -5.18 -9.37 5.60
N ASP A 58 -4.47 -9.87 6.60
CA ASP A 58 -4.83 -9.64 7.99
C ASP A 58 -4.41 -8.24 8.45
N PHE A 59 -3.33 -7.73 7.90
CA PHE A 59 -2.79 -6.40 8.23
C PHE A 59 -2.30 -5.71 6.97
N VAL A 60 -2.41 -4.38 6.96
CA VAL A 60 -2.00 -3.54 5.83
C VAL A 60 -1.12 -2.41 6.33
N PHE A 61 0.06 -2.27 5.73
CA PHE A 61 0.89 -1.08 5.92
C PHE A 61 0.80 -0.24 4.65
N LEU A 62 0.26 0.96 4.77
CA LEU A 62 0.07 1.86 3.63
C LEU A 62 1.25 2.82 3.50
N ALA A 63 2.19 2.45 2.64
CA ALA A 63 3.36 3.27 2.35
C ALA A 63 3.39 3.75 0.89
N ALA A 64 2.29 3.60 0.18
CA ALA A 64 2.23 3.83 -1.26
C ALA A 64 1.89 5.26 -1.64
N ALA A 65 1.70 6.17 -0.68
CA ALA A 65 1.46 7.56 -1.00
C ALA A 65 2.64 8.11 -1.81
N ARG A 66 2.34 8.89 -2.84
CA ARG A 66 3.41 9.59 -3.57
C ARG A 66 4.06 10.58 -2.64
N VAL A 67 5.18 10.19 -2.08
CA VAL A 67 5.97 11.09 -1.26
C VAL A 67 6.89 11.82 -2.21
N GLY A 68 6.35 12.77 -2.93
CA GLY A 68 7.17 13.76 -3.60
C GLY A 68 7.76 14.64 -2.51
N GLY A 69 8.99 15.04 -2.67
CA GLY A 69 9.55 16.07 -1.81
C GLY A 69 8.74 17.37 -1.95
N ILE A 70 9.06 18.33 -1.14
CA ILE A 70 8.42 19.65 -1.15
C ILE A 70 8.34 20.22 -2.56
N TYR A 71 9.35 19.93 -3.40
CA TYR A 71 9.40 20.43 -4.77
C TYR A 71 8.27 19.87 -5.64
N ALA A 72 7.94 18.59 -5.52
CA ALA A 72 6.86 17.99 -6.28
C ALA A 72 5.53 18.65 -5.91
N ASN A 73 5.30 18.90 -4.62
CA ASN A 73 4.11 19.58 -4.15
C ASN A 73 4.01 21.01 -4.68
N ASN A 74 5.13 21.71 -4.74
CA ASN A 74 5.15 23.07 -5.24
C ASN A 74 4.93 23.15 -6.75
N THR A 75 5.35 22.13 -7.50
CA THR A 75 5.23 22.11 -8.95
C THR A 75 3.83 21.65 -9.38
N TYR A 76 3.28 20.61 -8.76
CA TYR A 76 1.98 20.05 -9.13
C TYR A 76 1.14 19.72 -7.88
N PRO A 77 0.85 20.71 -7.04
CA PRO A 77 0.23 20.41 -5.73
C PRO A 77 -1.16 19.78 -5.83
N ALA A 78 -1.99 20.24 -6.76
CA ALA A 78 -3.35 19.74 -6.88
C ALA A 78 -3.37 18.28 -7.32
N GLU A 79 -2.56 17.94 -8.33
CA GLU A 79 -2.46 16.56 -8.83
C GLU A 79 -1.85 15.64 -7.77
N PHE A 80 -0.80 16.10 -7.08
CA PHE A 80 -0.17 15.32 -6.03
C PHE A 80 -1.15 14.97 -4.91
N ILE A 81 -1.92 15.95 -4.43
CA ILE A 81 -2.90 15.74 -3.37
C ILE A 81 -4.00 14.80 -3.83
N TYR A 82 -4.51 14.99 -5.05
CA TYR A 82 -5.56 14.14 -5.60
C TYR A 82 -5.13 12.67 -5.66
N ASN A 83 -3.94 12.40 -6.19
CA ASN A 83 -3.43 11.03 -6.33
C ASN A 83 -3.24 10.36 -4.98
N ASN A 84 -2.72 11.08 -3.99
CA ASN A 84 -2.53 10.55 -2.66
C ASN A 84 -3.86 10.24 -1.96
N ILE A 85 -4.83 11.11 -2.10
CA ILE A 85 -6.16 10.90 -1.52
C ILE A 85 -6.82 9.68 -2.17
N GLN A 86 -6.71 9.54 -3.49
CA GLN A 86 -7.30 8.42 -4.21
C GLN A 86 -6.70 7.08 -3.75
N ILE A 87 -5.39 7.01 -3.63
CA ILE A 87 -4.70 5.81 -3.14
C ILE A 87 -5.14 5.48 -1.72
N GLN A 88 -5.14 6.45 -0.83
CA GLN A 88 -5.54 6.24 0.57
C GLN A 88 -6.98 5.79 0.67
N ASN A 89 -7.89 6.43 -0.05
CA ASN A 89 -9.31 6.09 -0.02
C ASN A 89 -9.52 4.67 -0.52
N ASN A 90 -8.88 4.28 -1.62
CA ASN A 90 -9.05 2.95 -2.19
C ASN A 90 -8.57 1.87 -1.23
N VAL A 91 -7.38 2.04 -0.66
CA VAL A 91 -6.78 1.04 0.22
C VAL A 91 -7.51 0.96 1.56
N ILE A 92 -7.80 2.10 2.19
CA ILE A 92 -8.47 2.13 3.49
C ILE A 92 -9.89 1.56 3.36
N ASP A 93 -10.63 1.97 2.34
CA ASP A 93 -11.99 1.50 2.12
C ASP A 93 -12.02 -0.01 1.85
N ALA A 94 -11.12 -0.50 0.98
CA ALA A 94 -11.04 -1.93 0.67
C ALA A 94 -10.63 -2.74 1.90
N SER A 95 -9.71 -2.23 2.71
CA SER A 95 -9.29 -2.89 3.95
C SER A 95 -10.46 -3.01 4.92
N TYR A 96 -11.23 -1.93 5.07
CA TYR A 96 -12.38 -1.90 5.97
C TYR A 96 -13.46 -2.90 5.54
N ARG A 97 -13.78 -2.92 4.23
CA ARG A 97 -14.85 -3.79 3.71
C ARG A 97 -14.48 -5.27 3.73
N ASN A 98 -13.19 -5.60 3.74
CA ASN A 98 -12.71 -6.99 3.67
C ASN A 98 -12.05 -7.47 4.97
N SER A 99 -12.17 -6.73 6.04
CA SER A 99 -11.60 -7.14 7.34
C SER A 99 -12.51 -8.07 8.13
#